data_685cf77e17123f05c2e67c06e3c46988
#
_entry.id   685cf77e17123f05c2e67c06e3c46988
#
_cell.length_a   1.000
_cell.length_b   1.000
_cell.length_c   1.000
_cell.angle_alpha   90.00
_cell.angle_beta   90.00
_cell.angle_gamma   90.00
#
_symmetry.space_group_name_H-M   'P 1'
#
loop_
_entity.id
_entity.type
_entity.pdbx_description
1 polymer ?
#
loop_
_entity_poly.entity_id
_entity_poly.type
_entity_poly.pdbx_seq_one_letter_code
_entity_poly.pdbx_strand_id
1 'polypeptide(L)' 'KPENKGKFTAWAKKNGFKDACSAASSVMSKKDNYSEDVVKMANYAKNFGCKNK' A
#
# COMPACT_ATOMS: atom_id res chain seq x y z
N LYS A 1 -16.65 6.98 2.39
CA LYS A 1 -15.92 6.79 3.55
C LYS A 1 -14.54 6.43 3.29
N PRO A 2 -13.66 7.08 3.88
CA PRO A 2 -12.24 6.95 3.62
C PRO A 2 -11.54 5.91 4.46
N GLU A 3 -12.17 4.85 4.71
CA GLU A 3 -11.56 3.82 5.50
C GLU A 3 -10.42 3.12 4.81
N ASN A 4 -10.33 3.27 3.52
CA ASN A 4 -9.28 2.58 2.78
C ASN A 4 -7.88 2.98 3.20
N LYS A 5 -7.74 4.16 3.74
CA LYS A 5 -6.44 4.60 4.18
C LYS A 5 -5.91 3.72 5.30
N GLY A 6 -6.73 3.48 6.27
CA GLY A 6 -6.33 2.65 7.39
C GLY A 6 -6.21 1.20 7.01
N LYS A 7 -7.00 0.78 6.05
CA LYS A 7 -6.96 -0.60 5.62
C LYS A 7 -5.60 -1.00 5.08
N PHE A 8 -5.06 -0.20 4.21
CA PHE A 8 -3.79 -0.54 3.62
C PHE A 8 -2.67 -0.50 4.65
N THR A 9 -2.72 0.46 5.55
CA THR A 9 -1.72 0.54 6.60
C THR A 9 -1.76 -0.71 7.47
N ALA A 10 -2.95 -1.14 7.83
CA ALA A 10 -3.08 -2.35 8.64
C ALA A 10 -2.59 -3.57 7.86
N TRP A 11 -2.92 -3.63 6.60
CA TRP A 11 -2.48 -4.73 5.75
C TRP A 11 -0.96 -4.76 5.68
N ALA A 12 -0.35 -3.59 5.56
CA ALA A 12 1.10 -3.51 5.46
C ALA A 12 1.78 -4.04 6.70
N LYS A 13 1.29 -3.65 7.84
CA LYS A 13 1.87 -4.11 9.10
C LYS A 13 1.67 -5.60 9.27
N LYS A 14 0.53 -6.09 8.86
CA LYS A 14 0.25 -7.50 8.96
C LYS A 14 1.20 -8.31 8.10
N ASN A 15 1.64 -7.74 7.01
CA ASN A 15 2.55 -8.43 6.10
C ASN A 15 4.02 -8.16 6.38
N GLY A 16 4.32 -7.51 7.46
CA GLY A 16 5.69 -7.33 7.86
C GLY A 16 6.37 -6.07 7.35
N PHE A 17 5.61 -5.18 6.77
CA PHE A 17 6.18 -3.93 6.30
C PHE A 17 6.18 -2.91 7.43
N LYS A 18 7.13 -2.02 7.44
CA LYS A 18 7.20 -1.05 8.51
C LYS A 18 6.12 0.04 8.37
N ASP A 19 5.71 0.33 7.16
CA ASP A 19 4.64 1.31 6.96
C ASP A 19 4.00 1.12 5.59
N ALA A 20 2.97 1.89 5.34
CA ALA A 20 2.24 1.77 4.08
C ALA A 20 3.11 2.16 2.89
N CYS A 21 4.00 3.09 3.10
CA CYS A 21 4.87 3.53 2.02
C CYS A 21 5.77 2.40 1.53
N SER A 22 6.38 1.71 2.48
CA SER A 22 7.22 0.56 2.13
C SER A 22 6.42 -0.51 1.44
N ALA A 23 5.23 -0.78 1.97
CA ALA A 23 4.38 -1.80 1.39
C ALA A 23 3.99 -1.44 -0.03
N ALA A 24 3.62 -0.19 -0.24
CA ALA A 24 3.22 0.25 -1.57
C ALA A 24 4.34 0.09 -2.58
N SER A 25 5.53 0.42 -2.17
CA SER A 25 6.68 0.28 -3.03
C SER A 25 6.89 -1.18 -3.43
N SER A 26 6.79 -2.05 -2.44
CA SER A 26 6.96 -3.48 -2.69
C SER A 26 5.88 -4.02 -3.62
N VAL A 27 4.64 -3.62 -3.36
CA VAL A 27 3.53 -4.10 -4.18
C VAL A 27 3.68 -3.64 -5.63
N MET A 28 4.05 -2.39 -5.81
CA MET A 28 4.20 -1.86 -7.15
C MET A 28 5.34 -2.56 -7.90
N SER A 29 6.32 -3.01 -7.15
CA SER A 29 7.45 -3.72 -7.73
C SER A 29 7.08 -5.13 -8.15
N LYS A 30 6.10 -5.72 -7.48
CA LYS A 30 5.68 -7.09 -7.74
C LYS A 30 4.19 -7.17 -7.97
N LYS A 31 3.71 -6.37 -8.86
CA LYS A 31 2.28 -6.32 -9.12
C LYS A 31 1.69 -7.68 -9.46
N ASP A 32 2.44 -8.51 -10.12
CA ASP A 32 1.96 -9.82 -10.50
C ASP A 32 1.70 -10.74 -9.33
N ASN A 33 2.33 -10.44 -8.20
CA ASN A 33 2.18 -11.28 -7.00
C ASN A 33 1.03 -10.85 -6.13
N TYR A 34 0.39 -9.76 -6.46
CA TYR A 34 -0.68 -9.24 -5.64
C TYR A 34 -1.96 -9.08 -6.45
N SER A 35 -3.08 -9.10 -5.77
CA SER A 35 -4.34 -8.95 -6.46
C SER A 35 -4.51 -7.51 -6.92
N GLU A 36 -5.42 -7.35 -7.84
CA GLU A 36 -5.69 -6.05 -8.40
C GLU A 36 -6.09 -5.04 -7.33
N ASP A 37 -6.88 -5.49 -6.38
CA ASP A 37 -7.32 -4.60 -5.30
C ASP A 37 -6.14 -4.10 -4.49
N VAL A 38 -5.21 -4.98 -4.20
CA VAL A 38 -4.04 -4.60 -3.42
C VAL A 38 -3.18 -3.63 -4.22
N VAL A 39 -3.03 -3.90 -5.50
CA VAL A 39 -2.24 -3.01 -6.36
C VAL A 39 -2.85 -1.63 -6.40
N LYS A 40 -4.17 -1.56 -6.48
CA LYS A 40 -4.83 -0.26 -6.51
C LYS A 40 -4.63 0.49 -5.21
N MET A 41 -4.73 -0.21 -4.10
CA MET A 41 -4.51 0.43 -2.81
C MET A 41 -3.07 0.90 -2.68
N ALA A 42 -2.15 0.11 -3.16
CA ALA A 42 -0.74 0.47 -3.10
C ALA A 42 -0.46 1.70 -3.94
N ASN A 43 -1.06 1.74 -5.11
CA ASN A 43 -0.88 2.89 -5.99
C ASN A 43 -1.40 4.16 -5.32
N TYR A 44 -2.55 4.05 -4.69
CA TYR A 44 -3.13 5.18 -4.00
C TYR A 44 -2.24 5.62 -2.85
N ALA A 45 -1.78 4.67 -2.05
CA ALA A 45 -0.93 4.98 -0.92
C ALA A 45 0.37 5.62 -1.35
N LYS A 46 0.92 5.13 -2.45
CA LYS A 46 2.16 5.67 -2.96
C LYS A 46 2.00 7.13 -3.39
N ASN A 47 0.87 7.43 -4.00
CA ASN A 47 0.64 8.78 -4.46
C ASN A 47 0.27 9.75 -3.34
N PHE A 48 -0.41 9.26 -2.34
CA PHE A 48 -0.91 10.13 -1.30
C PHE A 48 -0.30 9.89 0.07
N GLY A 49 0.05 8.68 0.36
CA GLY A 49 0.63 8.38 1.66
C GLY A 49 2.13 8.53 1.69
N CYS A 50 2.77 8.39 0.56
CA CYS A 50 4.21 8.40 0.48
C CYS A 50 4.74 9.60 -0.23
N LYS A 51 3.95 10.61 -0.26
CA LYS A 51 4.41 11.74 -0.92
C LYS A 51 5.40 12.50 -0.12
N ASN A 52 5.89 12.79 0.20
CA ASN A 52 6.85 13.49 0.68
C ASN A 52 7.77 13.66 0.57
N LYS A 53 8.00 13.87 0.39
CA LYS A 53 8.86 14.09 0.32
C LYS A 53 9.25 14.07 0.18
#